data_6cdf0a191dfff11d55bb93238b4c3c77
#
_entry.id   6cdf0a191dfff11d55bb93238b4c3c77
#
_cell.length_a   1.000
_cell.length_b   1.000
_cell.length_c   1.000
_cell.angle_alpha   90.00
_cell.angle_beta   90.00
_cell.angle_gamma   90.00
#
_symmetry.space_group_name_H-M   'P 1'
#
loop_
_entity.id
_entity.type
_entity.pdbx_description
1 polymer ?
#
loop_
_entity_poly.entity_id
_entity_poly.type
_entity_poly.pdbx_seq_one_letter_code
_entity_poly.pdbx_strand_id
1 'polypeptide(L)'
;MKVYQSKIKKLAGTDYKEIHSLAENLYKQIGTKTKRRPYARSAYFNKDKIFLDYFWRHLWQKNWRDRVRRLKYYPCALDLIKNSKTEPISKQNPNKSNEILHRFAGLSKDKELFFVQITEDKKTNQKSFLSVFPEQ
;
A
#
# COMPACT_ATOMS: atom_id res chain seq x y z
N MET A 1 16.54 6.66 -6.54
CA MET A 1 15.48 6.24 -5.59
C MET A 1 15.94 5.01 -4.83
N LYS A 2 15.78 5.02 -3.53
CA LYS A 2 16.12 3.87 -2.69
C LYS A 2 15.00 2.84 -2.75
N VAL A 3 15.34 1.57 -2.72
CA VAL A 3 14.40 0.47 -2.93
C VAL A 3 14.45 -0.50 -1.76
N TYR A 4 13.28 -0.78 -1.18
CA TYR A 4 13.15 -1.74 -0.10
C TYR A 4 13.13 -3.17 -0.67
N GLN A 5 13.89 -4.07 -0.06
CA GLN A 5 13.94 -5.48 -0.45
C GLN A 5 12.91 -6.26 0.36
N SER A 6 11.76 -6.57 -0.24
CA SER A 6 10.72 -7.34 0.43
C SER A 6 11.07 -8.82 0.44
N LYS A 7 10.69 -9.50 1.52
CA LYS A 7 10.79 -10.96 1.64
C LYS A 7 9.51 -11.66 1.18
N ILE A 8 8.55 -10.90 0.68
CA ILE A 8 7.22 -11.38 0.33
C ILE A 8 7.08 -11.43 -1.18
N LYS A 9 6.45 -12.51 -1.67
CA LYS A 9 6.09 -12.66 -3.08
C LYS A 9 4.74 -12.01 -3.33
N LYS A 10 4.51 -11.57 -4.57
CA LYS A 10 3.16 -11.18 -4.98
C LYS A 10 2.25 -12.42 -4.94
N LEU A 11 0.95 -12.18 -4.84
CA LEU A 11 -0.05 -13.25 -4.91
C LEU A 11 0.01 -13.92 -6.29
N ALA A 12 -0.08 -15.26 -6.32
CA ALA A 12 -0.07 -16.02 -7.57
C ALA A 12 -1.48 -16.07 -8.17
N GLY A 13 -1.53 -16.26 -9.50
CA GLY A 13 -2.80 -16.46 -10.21
C GLY A 13 -3.21 -15.26 -11.03
N THR A 14 -4.29 -15.45 -11.80
CA THR A 14 -4.84 -14.43 -12.69
C THR A 14 -6.34 -14.23 -12.48
N ASP A 15 -6.98 -15.09 -11.69
CA ASP A 15 -8.41 -14.99 -11.41
C ASP A 15 -8.70 -13.89 -10.42
N TYR A 16 -9.49 -12.91 -10.83
CA TYR A 16 -9.84 -11.76 -10.01
C TYR A 16 -10.45 -12.16 -8.66
N LYS A 17 -11.43 -13.07 -8.69
CA LYS A 17 -12.13 -13.47 -7.46
C LYS A 17 -11.18 -14.08 -6.44
N GLU A 18 -10.28 -14.94 -6.90
CA GLU A 18 -9.31 -15.59 -6.04
C GLU A 18 -8.32 -14.56 -5.46
N ILE A 19 -7.74 -13.72 -6.31
CA ILE A 19 -6.79 -12.68 -5.89
C ILE A 19 -7.44 -11.71 -4.92
N HIS A 20 -8.66 -11.26 -5.24
CA HIS A 20 -9.42 -10.36 -4.37
C HIS A 20 -9.67 -11.00 -3.00
N SER A 21 -10.10 -12.26 -2.97
CA SER A 21 -10.36 -12.97 -1.71
C SER A 21 -9.10 -13.10 -0.85
N LEU A 22 -7.97 -13.42 -1.45
CA LEU A 22 -6.71 -13.56 -0.73
C LEU A 22 -6.28 -12.21 -0.11
N ALA A 23 -6.35 -11.14 -0.89
CA ALA A 23 -5.99 -9.81 -0.40
C ALA A 23 -6.98 -9.33 0.67
N GLU A 24 -8.27 -9.53 0.46
CA GLU A 24 -9.31 -9.14 1.41
C GLU A 24 -9.16 -9.87 2.74
N ASN A 25 -8.79 -11.15 2.70
CA ASN A 25 -8.55 -11.92 3.93
C ASN A 25 -7.41 -11.33 4.76
N LEU A 26 -6.35 -10.89 4.10
CA LEU A 26 -5.26 -10.19 4.80
C LEU A 26 -5.76 -8.92 5.48
N TYR A 27 -6.57 -8.15 4.77
CA TYR A 27 -7.15 -6.92 5.29
C TYR A 27 -8.06 -7.20 6.50
N LYS A 28 -8.92 -8.22 6.39
CA LYS A 28 -9.83 -8.61 7.47
C LYS A 28 -9.09 -9.09 8.71
N GLN A 29 -8.00 -9.86 8.52
CA GLN A 29 -7.17 -10.32 9.63
C GLN A 29 -6.56 -9.13 10.39
N ILE A 30 -6.13 -8.10 9.68
CA ILE A 30 -5.64 -6.88 10.31
C ILE A 30 -6.77 -6.20 11.09
N GLY A 31 -7.97 -6.16 10.52
CA GLY A 31 -9.14 -5.56 11.14
C GLY A 31 -9.53 -6.20 12.47
N THR A 32 -9.24 -7.49 12.66
CA THR A 32 -9.53 -8.15 13.94
C THR A 32 -8.62 -7.67 15.07
N LYS A 33 -7.47 -7.10 14.74
CA LYS A 33 -6.47 -6.62 15.71
C LYS A 33 -6.56 -5.12 15.96
N THR A 34 -7.38 -4.41 15.19
CA THR A 34 -7.54 -2.96 15.31
C THR A 34 -9.00 -2.67 15.67
N LYS A 35 -9.25 -1.67 16.53
CA LYS A 35 -10.60 -1.48 17.09
C LYS A 35 -11.60 -0.84 16.15
N ARG A 36 -11.19 0.13 15.31
CA ARG A 36 -12.12 0.90 14.48
C ARG A 36 -11.80 0.81 13.01
N ARG A 37 -10.67 1.35 12.61
CA ARG A 37 -10.21 1.33 11.22
C ARG A 37 -8.98 0.47 11.12
N PRO A 38 -8.91 -0.45 10.16
CA PRO A 38 -7.68 -1.24 9.96
C PRO A 38 -6.50 -0.33 9.64
N TYR A 39 -5.37 -0.60 10.30
CA TYR A 39 -4.14 0.15 10.06
C TYR A 39 -2.92 -0.75 10.23
N ALA A 40 -1.80 -0.34 9.65
CA ALA A 40 -0.49 -0.92 9.90
C ALA A 40 0.43 0.19 10.39
N ARG A 41 1.41 -0.14 11.22
CA ARG A 41 2.36 0.86 11.71
C ARG A 41 3.56 0.93 10.78
N SER A 42 3.92 2.16 10.41
CA SER A 42 5.00 2.41 9.47
C SER A 42 6.36 2.45 10.17
N ALA A 43 7.30 1.66 9.67
CA ALA A 43 8.68 1.74 10.16
C ALA A 43 9.32 3.08 9.78
N TYR A 44 9.04 3.56 8.58
CA TYR A 44 9.61 4.83 8.11
C TYR A 44 9.09 6.03 8.91
N PHE A 45 7.77 6.07 9.18
CA PHE A 45 7.13 7.17 9.89
C PHE A 45 7.07 6.95 11.41
N ASN A 46 8.09 6.31 11.98
CA ASN A 46 8.22 6.15 13.44
C ASN A 46 7.01 5.50 14.10
N LYS A 47 6.49 4.43 13.50
CA LYS A 47 5.35 3.65 13.98
C LYS A 47 4.01 4.40 13.91
N ASP A 48 3.93 5.47 13.12
CA ASP A 48 2.64 6.09 12.83
C ASP A 48 1.69 5.09 12.19
N LYS A 49 0.41 5.26 12.48
CA LYS A 49 -0.64 4.45 11.87
C LYS A 49 -0.81 4.84 10.40
N ILE A 50 -0.81 3.85 9.53
CA ILE A 50 -1.17 4.01 8.13
C ILE A 50 -2.50 3.31 7.93
N PHE A 51 -3.56 4.07 7.72
CA PHE A 51 -4.90 3.50 7.55
C PHE A 51 -5.01 2.79 6.22
N LEU A 52 -5.66 1.61 6.19
CA LEU A 52 -5.66 0.72 5.04
C LEU A 52 -6.96 0.73 4.25
N ASP A 53 -8.01 1.34 4.76
CA ASP A 53 -9.33 1.32 4.12
C ASP A 53 -9.40 2.17 2.85
N TYR A 54 -8.61 3.23 2.75
CA TYR A 54 -8.62 4.12 1.60
C TYR A 54 -8.25 3.40 0.30
N PHE A 55 -7.28 2.49 0.37
CA PHE A 55 -6.87 1.68 -0.78
C PHE A 55 -8.06 0.94 -1.40
N TRP A 56 -8.88 0.31 -0.57
CA TRP A 56 -10.03 -0.48 -1.04
C TRP A 56 -11.07 0.39 -1.74
N ARG A 57 -11.36 1.57 -1.19
CA ARG A 57 -12.29 2.51 -1.83
C ARG A 57 -11.76 3.02 -3.15
N HIS A 58 -10.46 3.33 -3.20
CA HIS A 58 -9.80 3.84 -4.41
C HIS A 58 -9.68 2.78 -5.49
N LEU A 59 -9.55 1.52 -5.09
CA LEU A 59 -9.41 0.39 -6.00
C LEU A 59 -10.60 0.26 -6.95
N TRP A 60 -11.81 0.57 -6.46
CA TRP A 60 -13.03 0.46 -7.26
C TRP A 60 -13.09 1.43 -8.45
N GLN A 61 -12.26 2.46 -8.45
CA GLN A 61 -12.15 3.40 -9.56
C GLN A 61 -11.34 2.84 -10.74
N LYS A 62 -10.71 1.69 -10.56
CA LYS A 62 -9.89 1.05 -11.59
C LYS A 62 -10.68 -0.03 -12.31
N ASN A 63 -10.31 -0.33 -13.58
CA ASN A 63 -10.89 -1.47 -14.27
C ASN A 63 -10.40 -2.78 -13.64
N TRP A 64 -11.07 -3.90 -13.95
CA TRP A 64 -10.79 -5.16 -13.26
C TRP A 64 -9.36 -5.68 -13.49
N ARG A 65 -8.79 -5.47 -14.67
CA ARG A 65 -7.42 -5.91 -14.97
C ARG A 65 -6.42 -5.15 -14.10
N ASP A 66 -6.62 -3.84 -13.96
CA ASP A 66 -5.78 -3.02 -13.13
C ASP A 66 -5.95 -3.36 -11.65
N ARG A 67 -7.18 -3.70 -11.23
CA ARG A 67 -7.43 -4.16 -9.85
C ARG A 67 -6.65 -5.43 -9.54
N VAL A 68 -6.70 -6.43 -10.43
CA VAL A 68 -5.95 -7.67 -10.24
C VAL A 68 -4.46 -7.39 -10.11
N ARG A 69 -3.93 -6.60 -11.02
CA ARG A 69 -2.51 -6.26 -11.05
C ARG A 69 -2.06 -5.60 -9.74
N ARG A 70 -2.88 -4.69 -9.20
CA ARG A 70 -2.58 -4.00 -7.94
C ARG A 70 -2.76 -4.92 -6.73
N LEU A 71 -3.83 -5.69 -6.69
CA LEU A 71 -4.12 -6.59 -5.57
C LEU A 71 -3.06 -7.67 -5.40
N LYS A 72 -2.42 -8.11 -6.47
CA LYS A 72 -1.34 -9.10 -6.39
C LYS A 72 -0.18 -8.61 -5.52
N TYR A 73 0.08 -7.31 -5.48
CA TYR A 73 1.15 -6.72 -4.69
C TYR A 73 0.71 -6.26 -3.30
N TYR A 74 -0.55 -6.50 -2.94
CA TYR A 74 -1.07 -6.08 -1.64
C TYR A 74 -0.24 -6.60 -0.46
N PRO A 75 0.11 -7.91 -0.39
CA PRO A 75 0.95 -8.39 0.71
C PRO A 75 2.34 -7.76 0.70
N CYS A 76 2.90 -7.48 -0.47
CA CYS A 76 4.19 -6.79 -0.57
C CYS A 76 4.10 -5.36 -0.04
N ALA A 77 2.99 -4.68 -0.32
CA ALA A 77 2.75 -3.33 0.19
C ALA A 77 2.66 -3.31 1.72
N LEU A 78 1.95 -4.27 2.30
CA LEU A 78 1.85 -4.38 3.77
C LEU A 78 3.22 -4.61 4.40
N ASP A 79 4.04 -5.46 3.79
CA ASP A 79 5.39 -5.72 4.27
C ASP A 79 6.25 -4.46 4.20
N LEU A 80 6.17 -3.73 3.09
CA LEU A 80 6.92 -2.49 2.92
C LEU A 80 6.52 -1.47 4.00
N ILE A 81 5.23 -1.26 4.22
CA ILE A 81 4.74 -0.31 5.21
C ILE A 81 5.30 -0.65 6.59
N LYS A 82 5.26 -1.92 6.98
CA LYS A 82 5.67 -2.36 8.31
C LYS A 82 7.16 -2.32 8.53
N ASN A 83 7.96 -2.53 7.50
CA ASN A 83 9.38 -2.83 7.69
C ASN A 83 10.35 -1.90 6.96
N SER A 84 9.91 -1.19 5.94
CA SER A 84 10.82 -0.34 5.17
C SER A 84 11.17 0.93 5.91
N LYS A 85 12.46 1.24 5.96
CA LYS A 85 12.99 2.53 6.41
C LYS A 85 13.61 3.30 5.26
N THR A 86 13.43 2.84 4.02
CA THR A 86 13.96 3.54 2.85
C THR A 86 13.15 4.80 2.59
N GLU A 87 13.84 5.84 2.13
CA GLU A 87 13.24 7.14 1.92
C GLU A 87 12.33 7.14 0.68
N PRO A 88 11.10 7.66 0.81
CA PRO A 88 10.21 7.81 -0.35
C PRO A 88 10.53 9.08 -1.12
N ILE A 89 9.96 9.20 -2.31
CA ILE A 89 9.87 10.48 -3.01
C ILE A 89 8.56 11.12 -2.56
N SER A 90 8.65 12.32 -2.01
CA SER A 90 7.50 13.02 -1.45
C SER A 90 7.25 14.31 -2.21
N LYS A 91 5.98 14.60 -2.48
CA LYS A 91 5.60 15.82 -3.19
C LYS A 91 4.22 16.28 -2.76
N GLN A 92 3.99 17.58 -2.93
CA GLN A 92 2.68 18.18 -2.74
C GLN A 92 1.69 17.62 -3.78
N ASN A 93 0.49 17.22 -3.34
CA ASN A 93 -0.56 16.82 -4.28
C ASN A 93 -1.02 18.06 -5.06
N PRO A 94 -0.92 18.09 -6.38
CA PRO A 94 -1.30 19.27 -7.17
C PRO A 94 -2.80 19.59 -7.09
N ASN A 95 -3.62 18.61 -6.74
CA ASN A 95 -5.08 18.77 -6.67
C ASN A 95 -5.61 19.02 -5.27
N LYS A 96 -4.77 18.90 -4.23
CA LYS A 96 -5.16 19.09 -2.83
C LYS A 96 -4.04 19.77 -2.08
N SER A 97 -4.26 21.02 -1.69
CA SER A 97 -3.22 21.86 -1.09
C SER A 97 -2.70 21.38 0.27
N ASN A 98 -3.51 20.61 1.02
CA ASN A 98 -3.09 20.09 2.34
C ASN A 98 -2.74 18.61 2.33
N GLU A 99 -2.41 18.04 1.16
CA GLU A 99 -2.07 16.63 1.07
C GLU A 99 -0.67 16.45 0.46
N ILE A 100 0.13 15.62 1.11
CA ILE A 100 1.45 15.21 0.61
C ILE A 100 1.32 13.76 0.12
N LEU A 101 1.91 13.49 -1.03
CA LEU A 101 2.00 12.14 -1.59
C LEU A 101 3.41 11.60 -1.37
N HIS A 102 3.51 10.44 -0.72
CA HIS A 102 4.77 9.73 -0.51
C HIS A 102 4.79 8.47 -1.37
N ARG A 103 5.78 8.34 -2.23
CA ARG A 103 5.93 7.15 -3.09
C ARG A 103 7.16 6.37 -2.66
N PHE A 104 6.94 5.14 -2.22
CA PHE A 104 8.01 4.21 -1.85
C PHE A 104 8.23 3.22 -2.97
N ALA A 105 9.47 2.77 -3.15
CA ALA A 105 9.81 1.72 -4.11
C ALA A 105 10.21 0.46 -3.37
N GLY A 106 9.78 -0.69 -3.87
CA GLY A 106 10.15 -1.99 -3.31
C GLY A 106 10.40 -3.02 -4.40
N LEU A 107 11.17 -4.04 -4.06
CA LEU A 107 11.31 -5.24 -4.88
C LEU A 107 10.65 -6.39 -4.14
N SER A 108 9.81 -7.16 -4.83
CA SER A 108 9.23 -8.36 -4.27
C SER A 108 10.33 -9.42 -4.08
N LYS A 109 9.99 -10.52 -3.41
CA LYS A 109 10.94 -11.64 -3.26
C LYS A 109 11.41 -12.14 -4.63
N ASP A 110 10.56 -12.07 -5.65
CA ASP A 110 10.87 -12.47 -7.02
C ASP A 110 11.57 -11.36 -7.83
N LYS A 111 12.01 -10.29 -7.16
CA LYS A 111 12.76 -9.18 -7.78
C LYS A 111 11.94 -8.36 -8.77
N GLU A 112 10.64 -8.26 -8.57
CA GLU A 112 9.78 -7.39 -9.38
C GLU A 112 9.58 -6.06 -8.66
N LEU A 113 9.78 -4.96 -9.39
CA LEU A 113 9.67 -3.61 -8.83
C LEU A 113 8.20 -3.22 -8.68
N PHE A 114 7.87 -2.67 -7.52
CA PHE A 114 6.54 -2.14 -7.26
C PHE A 114 6.64 -0.85 -6.46
N PHE A 115 5.57 -0.06 -6.49
CA PHE A 115 5.50 1.21 -5.78
C PHE A 115 4.32 1.24 -4.83
N VAL A 116 4.51 1.88 -3.68
CA VAL A 116 3.46 2.07 -2.67
C VAL A 116 3.27 3.57 -2.48
N GLN A 117 2.03 4.05 -2.60
CA GLN A 117 1.70 5.44 -2.36
C GLN A 117 0.95 5.59 -1.06
N ILE A 118 1.42 6.52 -0.22
CA ILE A 118 0.80 6.90 1.04
C ILE A 118 0.48 8.39 0.96
N THR A 119 -0.73 8.77 1.36
CA THR A 119 -1.11 10.17 1.47
C THR A 119 -0.96 10.63 2.91
N GLU A 120 -0.61 11.88 3.09
CA GLU A 120 -0.51 12.50 4.41
C GLU A 120 -1.27 13.82 4.42
N ASP A 121 -2.19 13.98 5.39
CA ASP A 121 -2.89 15.24 5.61
C ASP A 121 -1.98 16.16 6.43
N LYS A 122 -1.63 17.32 5.88
CA LYS A 122 -0.73 18.29 6.55
C LYS A 122 -1.30 18.83 7.85
N LYS A 123 -2.63 18.90 7.97
CA LYS A 123 -3.27 19.48 9.16
C LYS A 123 -3.31 18.51 10.32
N THR A 124 -3.64 17.25 10.04
CA THR A 124 -3.84 16.23 11.08
C THR A 124 -2.69 15.26 11.21
N ASN A 125 -1.78 15.24 10.23
CA ASN A 125 -0.71 14.24 10.07
C ASN A 125 -1.24 12.82 9.87
N GLN A 126 -2.53 12.66 9.59
CA GLN A 126 -3.11 11.35 9.33
C GLN A 126 -2.58 10.81 8.00
N LYS A 127 -2.18 9.55 8.00
CA LYS A 127 -1.59 8.89 6.83
C LYS A 127 -2.47 7.72 6.40
N SER A 128 -2.62 7.56 5.08
CA SER A 128 -3.45 6.50 4.51
C SER A 128 -2.74 5.84 3.33
N PHE A 129 -2.90 4.53 3.24
CA PHE A 129 -2.41 3.75 2.11
C PHE A 129 -3.34 3.98 0.92
N LEU A 130 -2.83 4.63 -0.11
CA LEU A 130 -3.62 4.99 -1.28
C LEU A 130 -3.61 3.90 -2.34
N SER A 131 -2.44 3.44 -2.74
CA SER A 131 -2.34 2.46 -3.81
C SER A 131 -1.00 1.72 -3.80
N VAL A 132 -1.00 0.56 -4.46
CA VAL A 132 0.20 -0.18 -4.81
C VAL A 132 0.10 -0.55 -6.29
N PHE A 133 1.21 -0.48 -7.01
CA PHE A 133 1.20 -0.82 -8.42
C PHE A 133 2.60 -1.29 -8.87
N PRO A 134 2.65 -2.26 -9.79
CA PRO A 134 3.95 -2.69 -10.33
C PRO A 134 4.50 -1.68 -11.31
N GLU A 135 5.78 -1.80 -11.60
CA GLU A 135 6.39 -1.07 -12.70
C GLU A 135 5.78 -1.53 -14.02
N GLN A 136 5.50 -0.60 -14.89
CA GLN A 136 4.92 -0.88 -16.21
C GLN A 136 5.99 -1.08 -17.26
#